data_1e545106b3bc8b2f49061283e13750a1
#
_entry.id   1e545106b3bc8b2f49061283e13750a1
#
_cell.length_a   1.000
_cell.length_b   1.000
_cell.length_c   1.000
_cell.angle_alpha   90.00
_cell.angle_beta   90.00
_cell.angle_gamma   90.00
#
_symmetry.space_group_name_H-M   'P 1'
#
loop_
_entity.id
_entity.type
_entity.pdbx_description
1 polymer ?
#
loop_
_entity_poly.entity_id
_entity_poly.type
_entity_poly.pdbx_seq_one_letter_code
_entity_poly.pdbx_strand_id
1 'polypeptide(L)'
;MTRNGSPDPLVERAREAALGAYAPYSRFSVGCAIESVDGEIALGSNMENACYRLGVCAELAALSAAKQAFGLERIARIAVAGGHVEAGALGGGAVVTPCGGCRQSILEAAHVSGRDLEIVSSNGDGTNLTARRISELIPEGFGPANLADAG
;
A
#
# COMPACT_ATOMS: atom_id res chain seq x y z
N MET A 1 -13.02 0.19 -8.76
CA MET A 1 -14.03 1.18 -9.16
C MET A 1 -14.78 1.64 -7.92
N THR A 2 -15.04 2.91 -7.82
CA THR A 2 -15.98 3.43 -6.84
C THR A 2 -17.40 2.97 -7.19
N ARG A 3 -18.33 3.08 -6.25
CA ARG A 3 -19.74 2.65 -6.41
C ARG A 3 -20.45 3.31 -7.62
N ASN A 4 -19.86 4.33 -8.24
CA ASN A 4 -20.45 5.08 -9.36
C ASN A 4 -19.66 4.95 -10.68
N GLY A 5 -18.76 3.96 -10.80
CA GLY A 5 -17.95 3.77 -12.01
C GLY A 5 -16.84 4.81 -12.23
N SER A 6 -16.68 5.78 -11.33
CA SER A 6 -15.57 6.74 -11.36
C SER A 6 -14.30 6.09 -10.78
N PRO A 7 -13.10 6.50 -11.21
CA PRO A 7 -11.85 6.05 -10.62
C PRO A 7 -11.83 6.33 -9.11
N ASP A 8 -11.25 5.40 -8.35
CA ASP A 8 -11.07 5.60 -6.92
C ASP A 8 -9.98 6.66 -6.67
N PRO A 9 -10.30 7.79 -6.02
CA PRO A 9 -9.33 8.88 -5.83
C PRO A 9 -8.06 8.44 -5.10
N LEU A 10 -8.16 7.51 -4.15
CA LEU A 10 -7.00 7.01 -3.42
C LEU A 10 -6.11 6.15 -4.31
N VAL A 11 -6.70 5.38 -5.22
CA VAL A 11 -5.96 4.60 -6.23
C VAL A 11 -5.20 5.54 -7.17
N GLU A 12 -5.80 6.64 -7.60
CA GLU A 12 -5.11 7.62 -8.44
C GLU A 12 -3.90 8.23 -7.71
N ARG A 13 -4.02 8.51 -6.41
CA ARG A 13 -2.89 8.98 -5.60
C ARG A 13 -1.78 7.92 -5.49
N ALA A 14 -2.14 6.64 -5.39
CA ALA A 14 -1.15 5.55 -5.40
C ALA A 14 -0.46 5.45 -6.77
N ARG A 15 -1.20 5.60 -7.88
CA ARG A 15 -0.64 5.60 -9.23
C ARG A 15 0.32 6.79 -9.45
N GLU A 16 -0.05 7.97 -8.98
CA GLU A 16 0.85 9.13 -9.00
C GLU A 16 2.13 8.88 -8.20
N ALA A 17 2.01 8.31 -6.99
CA ALA A 17 3.16 7.99 -6.17
C ALA A 17 4.12 7.00 -6.85
N ALA A 18 3.60 6.04 -7.61
CA ALA A 18 4.41 5.07 -8.35
C ALA A 18 5.37 5.72 -9.36
N LEU A 19 5.01 6.89 -9.90
CA LEU A 19 5.89 7.62 -10.81
C LEU A 19 7.17 8.13 -10.14
N GLY A 20 7.17 8.27 -8.82
CA GLY A 20 8.33 8.65 -8.02
C GLY A 20 9.20 7.48 -7.55
N ALA A 21 8.90 6.25 -7.96
CA ALA A 21 9.67 5.08 -7.54
C ALA A 21 11.11 5.10 -8.04
N TYR A 22 12.01 4.62 -7.20
CA TYR A 22 13.40 4.35 -7.59
C TYR A 22 13.55 2.84 -7.84
N ALA A 23 13.38 2.44 -9.08
CA ALA A 23 13.35 1.02 -9.49
C ALA A 23 14.28 0.72 -10.69
N PRO A 24 15.60 1.03 -10.58
CA PRO A 24 16.53 0.88 -11.72
C PRO A 24 16.82 -0.58 -12.07
N TYR A 25 16.60 -1.51 -11.16
CA TYR A 25 16.92 -2.94 -11.35
C TYR A 25 15.71 -3.70 -11.91
N SER A 26 14.56 -3.63 -11.26
CA SER A 26 13.35 -4.34 -11.69
C SER A 26 12.60 -3.59 -12.80
N ARG A 27 12.70 -2.28 -12.85
CA ARG A 27 11.87 -1.37 -13.65
C ARG A 27 10.38 -1.50 -13.36
N PHE A 28 10.05 -2.05 -12.19
CA PHE A 28 8.69 -2.21 -11.72
C PHE A 28 8.40 -1.16 -10.63
N SER A 29 7.52 -0.23 -10.94
CA SER A 29 7.19 0.88 -10.07
C SER A 29 5.90 0.62 -9.31
N VAL A 30 5.93 0.77 -7.99
CA VAL A 30 4.78 0.61 -7.12
C VAL A 30 4.59 1.88 -6.31
N GLY A 31 3.34 2.29 -6.18
CA GLY A 31 2.93 3.39 -5.32
C GLY A 31 1.89 2.93 -4.31
N CYS A 32 1.92 3.57 -3.16
CA CYS A 32 0.97 3.35 -2.09
C CYS A 32 0.45 4.69 -1.56
N ALA A 33 -0.84 4.77 -1.35
CA ALA A 33 -1.50 5.92 -0.73
C ALA A 33 -2.28 5.46 0.50
N ILE A 34 -2.07 6.14 1.61
CA ILE A 34 -2.70 5.84 2.90
C ILE A 34 -3.53 7.05 3.31
N GLU A 35 -4.82 6.81 3.53
CA GLU A 35 -5.77 7.83 3.94
C GLU A 35 -6.06 7.72 5.44
N SER A 36 -6.05 8.86 6.11
CA SER A 36 -6.45 8.96 7.52
C SER A 36 -7.97 9.09 7.66
N VAL A 37 -8.45 8.94 8.89
CA VAL A 37 -9.87 9.14 9.24
C VAL A 37 -10.38 10.55 8.94
N ASP A 38 -9.49 11.54 8.80
CA ASP A 38 -9.84 12.93 8.46
C ASP A 38 -9.57 13.26 6.99
N GLY A 39 -9.17 12.28 6.17
CA GLY A 39 -8.91 12.47 4.76
C GLY A 39 -7.50 12.98 4.41
N GLU A 40 -6.57 13.05 5.37
CA GLU A 40 -5.16 13.30 5.07
C GLU A 40 -4.56 12.11 4.33
N ILE A 41 -3.66 12.36 3.40
CA ILE A 41 -3.05 11.32 2.58
C ILE A 41 -1.53 11.33 2.74
N ALA A 42 -0.97 10.16 3.05
CA ALA A 42 0.46 9.90 3.01
C ALA A 42 0.79 8.99 1.82
N LEU A 43 1.89 9.26 1.16
CA LEU A 43 2.32 8.55 -0.05
C LEU A 43 3.65 7.86 0.15
N GLY A 44 3.85 6.76 -0.56
CA GLY A 44 5.11 6.06 -0.66
C GLY A 44 5.27 5.40 -2.02
N SER A 45 6.50 5.20 -2.42
CA SER A 45 6.86 4.43 -3.60
C SER A 45 8.05 3.53 -3.29
N ASN A 46 8.26 2.47 -4.08
CA ASN A 46 9.36 1.56 -3.84
C ASN A 46 10.72 2.23 -4.12
N MET A 47 11.69 1.87 -3.30
CA MET A 47 13.07 2.31 -3.42
C MET A 47 13.98 1.09 -3.40
N GLU A 48 14.54 0.76 -4.55
CA GLU A 48 15.45 -0.37 -4.69
C GLU A 48 16.86 -0.02 -4.25
N ASN A 49 17.69 -1.01 -4.09
CA ASN A 49 19.08 -0.89 -3.69
C ASN A 49 19.91 -1.96 -4.41
N ALA A 50 21.16 -1.66 -4.75
CA ALA A 50 22.08 -2.66 -5.30
C ALA A 50 22.27 -3.85 -4.36
N CYS A 51 22.16 -3.63 -3.04
CA CYS A 51 21.98 -4.68 -2.07
C CYS A 51 20.48 -5.01 -1.98
N TYR A 52 20.01 -5.99 -2.73
CA TYR A 52 18.59 -6.25 -2.96
C TYR A 52 17.76 -6.39 -1.68
N ARG A 53 18.31 -6.95 -0.62
CA ARG A 53 17.63 -7.09 0.67
C ARG A 53 17.34 -5.76 1.37
N LEU A 54 18.00 -4.66 0.96
CA LEU A 54 17.79 -3.33 1.51
C LEU A 54 16.72 -2.53 0.75
N GLY A 55 16.12 -3.13 -0.27
CA GLY A 55 14.99 -2.52 -0.97
C GLY A 55 13.80 -2.30 -0.04
N VAL A 56 13.09 -1.20 -0.26
CA VAL A 56 11.90 -0.83 0.52
C VAL A 56 10.70 -0.83 -0.39
N CYS A 57 9.64 -1.56 0.02
CA CYS A 57 8.37 -1.55 -0.69
C CYS A 57 7.62 -0.23 -0.52
N ALA A 58 6.78 0.10 -1.50
CA ALA A 58 5.96 1.31 -1.46
C ALA A 58 5.09 1.39 -0.21
N GLU A 59 4.52 0.27 0.21
CA GLU A 59 3.65 0.19 1.38
C GLU A 59 4.40 0.51 2.68
N LEU A 60 5.64 0.03 2.84
CA LEU A 60 6.46 0.35 4.01
C LEU A 60 6.84 1.84 4.02
N ALA A 61 7.20 2.39 2.86
CA ALA A 61 7.49 3.81 2.73
C ALA A 61 6.26 4.66 3.08
N ALA A 62 5.09 4.29 2.59
CA ALA A 62 3.84 4.98 2.89
C ALA A 62 3.43 4.86 4.36
N LEU A 63 3.59 3.68 4.98
CA LEU A 63 3.31 3.48 6.41
C LEU A 63 4.22 4.35 7.28
N SER A 64 5.50 4.45 6.94
CA SER A 64 6.43 5.33 7.64
C SER A 64 6.03 6.80 7.49
N ALA A 65 5.64 7.22 6.29
CA ALA A 65 5.15 8.57 6.03
C ALA A 65 3.84 8.85 6.79
N ALA A 66 2.90 7.92 6.79
CA ALA A 66 1.63 8.04 7.52
C ALA A 66 1.84 8.16 9.03
N LYS A 67 2.70 7.30 9.59
CA LYS A 67 3.07 7.34 11.00
C LYS A 67 3.62 8.72 11.39
N GLN A 68 4.45 9.31 10.54
CA GLN A 68 5.05 10.61 10.80
C GLN A 68 4.04 11.75 10.64
N ALA A 69 3.16 11.66 9.64
CA ALA A 69 2.21 12.73 9.31
C ALA A 69 1.00 12.79 10.26
N PHE A 70 0.40 11.65 10.59
CA PHE A 70 -0.85 11.61 11.37
C PHE A 70 -0.96 10.42 12.35
N GLY A 71 0.01 9.52 12.39
CA GLY A 71 0.01 8.36 13.28
C GLY A 71 -0.69 7.14 12.70
N LEU A 72 -0.21 5.95 13.07
CA LEU A 72 -0.79 4.67 12.60
C LEU A 72 -2.22 4.48 13.09
N GLU A 73 -2.55 4.99 14.26
CA GLU A 73 -3.89 4.90 14.87
C GLU A 73 -4.97 5.60 14.05
N ARG A 74 -4.58 6.53 13.17
CA ARG A 74 -5.52 7.29 12.35
C ARG A 74 -5.68 6.75 10.93
N ILE A 75 -4.99 5.67 10.58
CA ILE A 75 -5.13 5.06 9.27
C ILE A 75 -6.55 4.49 9.09
N ALA A 76 -7.19 4.85 7.99
CA ALA A 76 -8.53 4.40 7.64
C ALA A 76 -8.55 3.45 6.44
N ARG A 77 -7.70 3.71 5.41
CA ARG A 77 -7.75 2.99 4.14
C ARG A 77 -6.41 3.07 3.42
N ILE A 78 -6.10 2.04 2.62
CA ILE A 78 -4.85 1.93 1.88
C ILE A 78 -5.14 1.58 0.42
N ALA A 79 -4.45 2.22 -0.52
CA ALA A 79 -4.46 1.86 -1.93
C ALA A 79 -3.04 1.55 -2.41
N VAL A 80 -2.92 0.55 -3.28
CA VAL A 80 -1.66 0.14 -3.91
C VAL A 80 -1.87 0.01 -5.40
N ALA A 81 -0.94 0.52 -6.19
CA ALA A 81 -0.93 0.37 -7.64
C ALA A 81 0.49 0.13 -8.14
N GLY A 82 0.65 -0.68 -9.17
CA GLY A 82 1.98 -0.97 -9.68
C GLY A 82 1.99 -1.37 -11.15
N GLY A 83 3.15 -1.22 -11.76
CA GLY A 83 3.36 -1.53 -13.16
C GLY A 83 4.67 -0.98 -13.70
N HIS A 84 4.74 -0.86 -15.00
CA HIS A 84 5.88 -0.26 -15.69
C HIS A 84 5.57 1.19 -16.07
N VAL A 85 6.60 2.04 -16.03
CA VAL A 85 6.46 3.43 -16.46
C VAL A 85 6.97 3.55 -17.91
N GLU A 86 6.09 4.00 -18.79
CA GLU A 86 6.41 4.29 -20.18
C GLU A 86 5.89 5.68 -20.53
N ALA A 87 6.75 6.50 -21.17
CA ALA A 87 6.41 7.87 -21.55
C ALA A 87 5.81 8.70 -20.39
N GLY A 88 6.29 8.50 -19.17
CA GLY A 88 5.84 9.22 -17.97
C GLY A 88 4.50 8.76 -17.39
N ALA A 89 3.94 7.67 -17.89
CA ALA A 89 2.69 7.10 -17.38
C ALA A 89 2.91 5.69 -16.83
N LEU A 90 2.22 5.38 -15.72
CA LEU A 90 2.19 4.03 -15.17
C LEU A 90 1.19 3.18 -15.97
N GLY A 91 1.65 2.04 -16.46
CA GLY A 91 0.84 1.07 -17.20
C GLY A 91 1.04 -0.34 -16.70
N GLY A 92 0.09 -1.21 -17.02
CA GLY A 92 0.13 -2.63 -16.68
C GLY A 92 -1.27 -3.18 -16.40
N GLY A 93 -1.53 -4.39 -16.90
CA GLY A 93 -2.87 -5.02 -16.81
C GLY A 93 -3.10 -5.86 -15.55
N ALA A 94 -2.04 -6.32 -14.90
CA ALA A 94 -2.15 -7.18 -13.72
C ALA A 94 -2.34 -6.35 -12.45
N VAL A 95 -3.29 -6.74 -11.60
CA VAL A 95 -3.48 -6.14 -10.28
C VAL A 95 -2.29 -6.44 -9.39
N VAL A 96 -1.77 -5.41 -8.74
CA VAL A 96 -0.63 -5.51 -7.82
C VAL A 96 -1.13 -5.46 -6.39
N THR A 97 -0.99 -6.58 -5.68
CA THR A 97 -1.35 -6.71 -4.26
C THR A 97 -0.09 -6.61 -3.40
N PRO A 98 -0.22 -6.21 -2.12
CA PRO A 98 0.92 -6.17 -1.19
C PRO A 98 1.62 -7.54 -1.06
N CYS A 99 2.95 -7.52 -1.01
CA CYS A 99 3.73 -8.74 -0.71
C CYS A 99 3.50 -9.19 0.74
N GLY A 100 3.97 -10.39 1.08
CA GLY A 100 3.78 -10.96 2.41
C GLY A 100 4.32 -10.08 3.55
N GLY A 101 5.51 -9.50 3.39
CA GLY A 101 6.09 -8.58 4.37
C GLY A 101 5.27 -7.30 4.54
N CYS A 102 4.74 -6.76 3.44
CA CYS A 102 3.86 -5.59 3.50
C CYS A 102 2.52 -5.91 4.16
N ARG A 103 1.95 -7.10 3.92
CA ARG A 103 0.73 -7.54 4.61
C ARG A 103 0.94 -7.62 6.12
N GLN A 104 2.08 -8.15 6.56
CA GLN A 104 2.44 -8.19 7.98
C GLN A 104 2.53 -6.77 8.57
N SER A 105 3.15 -5.83 7.86
CA SER A 105 3.28 -4.44 8.32
C SER A 105 1.93 -3.72 8.38
N ILE A 106 1.05 -4.00 7.41
CA ILE A 106 -0.31 -3.45 7.39
C ILE A 106 -1.14 -4.07 8.54
N LEU A 107 -0.94 -5.34 8.85
CA LEU A 107 -1.59 -5.99 9.98
C LEU A 107 -1.26 -5.29 11.31
N GLU A 108 0.00 -4.90 11.52
CA GLU A 108 0.40 -4.11 12.69
C GLU A 108 -0.35 -2.78 12.74
N ALA A 109 -0.40 -2.06 11.62
CA ALA A 109 -1.15 -0.80 11.52
C ALA A 109 -2.65 -1.00 11.79
N ALA A 110 -3.23 -2.10 11.34
CA ALA A 110 -4.62 -2.46 11.61
C ALA A 110 -4.87 -2.65 13.11
N HIS A 111 -3.97 -3.34 13.82
CA HIS A 111 -4.06 -3.48 15.27
C HIS A 111 -3.99 -2.12 15.97
N VAL A 112 -3.02 -1.28 15.61
CA VAL A 112 -2.85 0.04 16.22
C VAL A 112 -4.06 0.95 15.96
N SER A 113 -4.63 0.88 14.76
CA SER A 113 -5.80 1.70 14.40
C SER A 113 -7.12 1.16 14.97
N GLY A 114 -7.13 -0.10 15.42
CA GLY A 114 -8.36 -0.77 15.85
C GLY A 114 -9.33 -1.08 14.71
N ARG A 115 -8.83 -1.13 13.45
CA ARG A 115 -9.64 -1.34 12.25
C ARG A 115 -9.13 -2.52 11.44
N ASP A 116 -10.04 -3.31 10.87
CA ASP A 116 -9.71 -4.25 9.82
C ASP A 116 -9.59 -3.48 8.51
N LEU A 117 -8.37 -2.98 8.22
CA LEU A 117 -8.11 -2.01 7.15
C LEU A 117 -8.47 -2.57 5.77
N GLU A 118 -9.17 -1.76 4.97
CA GLU A 118 -9.41 -2.05 3.56
C GLU A 118 -8.16 -1.70 2.74
N ILE A 119 -7.75 -2.65 1.91
CA ILE A 119 -6.69 -2.47 0.92
C ILE A 119 -7.31 -2.55 -0.47
N VAL A 120 -7.21 -1.48 -1.22
CA VAL A 120 -7.59 -1.43 -2.63
C VAL A 120 -6.33 -1.60 -3.47
N SER A 121 -6.26 -2.70 -4.20
CA SER A 121 -5.15 -3.03 -5.08
C SER A 121 -5.55 -2.80 -6.53
N SER A 122 -4.69 -2.15 -7.30
CA SER A 122 -4.95 -1.78 -8.67
C SER A 122 -3.85 -2.27 -9.61
N ASN A 123 -4.21 -2.49 -10.86
CA ASN A 123 -3.24 -2.57 -11.94
C ASN A 123 -2.66 -1.17 -12.28
N GLY A 124 -1.57 -1.15 -13.05
CA GLY A 124 -0.93 0.11 -13.45
C GLY A 124 -1.83 1.05 -14.24
N ASP A 125 -2.71 0.50 -15.07
CA ASP A 125 -3.66 1.31 -15.87
C ASP A 125 -4.79 1.93 -15.04
N GLY A 126 -5.02 1.45 -13.81
CA GLY A 126 -6.13 1.91 -12.99
C GLY A 126 -7.51 1.39 -13.41
N THR A 127 -7.55 0.41 -14.30
CA THR A 127 -8.79 -0.12 -14.89
C THR A 127 -9.33 -1.36 -14.19
N ASN A 128 -8.51 -2.02 -13.39
CA ASN A 128 -8.87 -3.24 -12.67
C ASN A 128 -8.48 -3.12 -11.20
N LEU A 129 -9.46 -3.24 -10.33
CA LEU A 129 -9.31 -3.06 -8.88
C LEU A 129 -9.80 -4.28 -8.13
N THR A 130 -9.14 -4.60 -7.01
CA THR A 130 -9.65 -5.51 -5.99
C THR A 130 -9.62 -4.83 -4.64
N ALA A 131 -10.69 -4.97 -3.85
CA ALA A 131 -10.73 -4.50 -2.47
C ALA A 131 -10.81 -5.70 -1.53
N ARG A 132 -9.95 -5.73 -0.52
CA ARG A 132 -9.88 -6.78 0.50
C ARG A 132 -9.58 -6.17 1.85
N ARG A 133 -10.07 -6.81 2.91
CA ARG A 133 -9.65 -6.50 4.27
C ARG A 133 -8.29 -7.14 4.55
N ILE A 134 -7.52 -6.53 5.45
CA ILE A 134 -6.21 -7.11 5.80
C ILE A 134 -6.36 -8.51 6.40
N SER A 135 -7.43 -8.79 7.15
CA SER A 135 -7.73 -10.11 7.68
C SER A 135 -7.93 -11.18 6.60
N GLU A 136 -8.36 -10.79 5.40
CA GLU A 136 -8.49 -11.71 4.26
C GLU A 136 -7.14 -11.94 3.56
N LEU A 137 -6.25 -10.95 3.59
CA LEU A 137 -4.95 -11.01 2.91
C LEU A 137 -3.86 -11.72 3.74
N ILE A 138 -4.02 -11.75 5.06
CA ILE A 138 -3.11 -12.44 5.98
C ILE A 138 -3.92 -13.15 7.07
N PRO A 139 -4.65 -14.23 6.73
CA PRO A 139 -5.42 -15.00 7.70
C PRO A 139 -4.49 -15.62 8.75
N GLU A 140 -4.96 -15.70 10.00
CA GLU A 140 -4.20 -16.23 11.13
C GLU A 140 -2.84 -15.54 11.32
N GLY A 141 -2.77 -14.24 11.00
CA GLY A 141 -1.53 -13.47 11.05
C GLY A 141 -1.02 -13.27 12.49
N PHE A 142 0.30 -13.25 12.63
CA PHE A 142 0.94 -12.95 13.89
C PHE A 142 0.85 -11.45 14.22
N GLY A 143 0.33 -11.12 15.39
CA GLY A 143 0.13 -9.74 15.80
C GLY A 143 0.42 -9.50 17.28
N PRO A 144 0.23 -8.26 17.77
CA PRO A 144 0.54 -7.88 19.16
C PRO A 144 -0.16 -8.73 20.21
N ALA A 145 -1.35 -9.23 19.95
CA ALA A 145 -2.07 -10.11 20.86
C ALA A 145 -1.30 -11.42 21.17
N ASN A 146 -0.58 -11.95 20.19
CA ASN A 146 0.23 -13.15 20.37
C ASN A 146 1.40 -12.92 21.34
N LEU A 147 1.92 -11.71 21.42
CA LEU A 147 2.98 -11.33 22.35
C LEU A 147 2.45 -11.05 23.74
N ALA A 148 1.24 -10.53 23.87
CA ALA A 148 0.61 -10.23 25.14
C ALA A 148 0.33 -11.50 25.97
N ASP A 149 -0.01 -12.60 25.32
CA ASP A 149 -0.32 -13.90 25.96
C ASP A 149 0.95 -14.73 26.27
N ALA A 150 2.14 -14.26 25.87
CA ALA A 150 3.41 -14.96 26.09
C ALA A 150 4.07 -14.64 27.45
N GLY A 151 3.36 -13.89 28.29
CA GLY A 151 3.84 -13.46 29.61
C GLY A 151 3.28 -14.23 30.79
#